data_0b9a056dce3e7f9ee9d9d1ad4791df3a
#
_entry.id   0b9a056dce3e7f9ee9d9d1ad4791df3a
#
_cell.length_a   1.000
_cell.length_b   1.000
_cell.length_c   1.000
_cell.angle_alpha   90.00
_cell.angle_beta   90.00
_cell.angle_gamma   90.00
#
_symmetry.space_group_name_H-M   'P 1'
#
loop_
_entity.id
_entity.type
_entity.pdbx_description
1 polymer ?
#
loop_
_entity_poly.entity_id
_entity_poly.type
_entity_poly.pdbx_seq_one_letter_code
_entity_poly.pdbx_strand_id
1 'polypeptide(L)'
;SMISTKKLFILFFSSFLCATTSSWCKDGLQIKGKLRILKPTTLQVNDLNGTLILSCELQPNKEFATEQKLIQPDIYTLRIGKTEEKIYFENHEVNIIGYYDETNPEQSSLSFKGIDSFLTLQEYLPADKDPDTATVSLPANAQLSPNMVSALAYLANVNDYYSNKKLLDMISDDERNSLSARWLVERVKILSHQIIGAECPDF
;
A
#
# COMPACT_ATOMS: atom_id res chain seq x y z
N SER A 1 13.49 -9.83 21.73
CA SER A 1 13.95 -9.88 20.32
C SER A 1 13.43 -8.64 19.61
N MET A 2 14.29 -7.63 19.46
CA MET A 2 13.96 -6.37 18.80
C MET A 2 13.86 -6.59 17.29
N ILE A 3 12.66 -6.52 16.75
CA ILE A 3 12.45 -6.46 15.31
C ILE A 3 12.62 -4.99 14.89
N SER A 4 13.79 -4.69 14.33
CA SER A 4 14.08 -3.39 13.74
C SER A 4 13.28 -3.23 12.45
N THR A 5 12.22 -2.46 12.50
CA THR A 5 11.48 -2.02 11.31
C THR A 5 12.33 -1.00 10.55
N LYS A 6 13.07 -1.45 9.55
CA LYS A 6 13.82 -0.58 8.65
C LYS A 6 12.84 0.18 7.78
N LYS A 7 12.57 1.44 8.12
CA LYS A 7 11.74 2.34 7.32
C LYS A 7 12.56 2.86 6.15
N LEU A 8 12.07 2.61 4.94
CA LEU A 8 12.53 3.33 3.75
C LEU A 8 12.09 4.80 3.88
N PHE A 9 13.05 5.72 3.88
CA PHE A 9 12.76 7.16 3.98
C PHE A 9 12.26 7.67 2.62
N ILE A 10 10.96 7.91 2.51
CA ILE A 10 10.36 8.56 1.34
C ILE A 10 10.40 10.07 1.56
N LEU A 11 11.27 10.76 0.85
CA LEU A 11 11.35 12.22 0.86
C LEU A 11 10.38 12.80 -0.17
N PHE A 12 9.45 13.63 0.30
CA PHE A 12 8.48 14.32 -0.53
C PHE A 12 9.07 15.61 -1.08
N PHE A 13 9.05 15.75 -2.41
CA PHE A 13 9.20 17.04 -3.07
C PHE A 13 7.91 17.37 -3.82
N SER A 14 7.18 18.32 -3.28
CA SER A 14 6.07 18.97 -3.97
C SER A 14 6.64 20.07 -4.86
N SER A 15 6.67 19.87 -6.17
CA SER A 15 6.82 20.99 -7.10
C SER A 15 5.78 20.91 -8.20
N PHE A 16 4.94 21.89 -8.15
CA PHE A 16 3.90 22.30 -9.05
C PHE A 16 4.47 22.58 -10.44
N LEU A 17 4.06 21.84 -11.46
CA LEU A 17 3.97 22.36 -12.81
C LEU A 17 2.89 21.61 -13.60
N CYS A 18 1.87 22.39 -13.92
CA CYS A 18 0.75 22.00 -14.77
C CYS A 18 1.25 21.92 -16.22
N ALA A 19 1.27 20.72 -16.80
CA ALA A 19 1.30 20.56 -18.24
C ALA A 19 0.21 19.55 -18.61
N THR A 20 -0.89 20.08 -19.10
CA THR A 20 -1.97 19.31 -19.70
C THR A 20 -1.48 18.68 -21.00
N THR A 21 -1.02 17.46 -20.92
CA THR A 21 -0.99 16.57 -22.08
C THR A 21 -2.08 15.54 -21.86
N SER A 22 -3.07 15.55 -22.73
CA SER A 22 -4.07 14.49 -22.83
C SER A 22 -3.34 13.17 -23.15
N SER A 23 -2.86 12.50 -22.10
CA SER A 23 -2.38 11.15 -22.19
C SER A 23 -3.60 10.25 -22.37
N TRP A 24 -3.69 9.59 -23.50
CA TRP A 24 -4.57 8.46 -23.70
C TRP A 24 -4.35 7.51 -22.53
N CYS A 25 -5.37 7.36 -21.70
CA CYS A 25 -5.30 6.52 -20.52
C CYS A 25 -5.08 5.08 -20.98
N LYS A 26 -3.84 4.63 -20.92
CA LYS A 26 -3.55 3.21 -21.05
C LYS A 26 -4.03 2.56 -19.77
N ASP A 27 -5.01 1.67 -19.89
CA ASP A 27 -5.59 0.96 -18.76
C ASP A 27 -4.56 -0.01 -18.17
N GLY A 28 -4.10 0.21 -16.96
CA GLY A 28 -3.21 -0.70 -16.25
C GLY A 28 -2.09 -0.03 -15.48
N LEU A 29 -1.57 -0.75 -14.49
CA LEU A 29 -0.38 -0.35 -13.74
C LEU A 29 0.87 -0.56 -14.60
N GLN A 30 1.69 0.46 -14.67
CA GLN A 30 3.06 0.39 -15.19
C GLN A 30 3.99 1.12 -14.25
N ILE A 31 5.11 0.51 -13.89
CA ILE A 31 6.16 1.14 -13.09
C ILE A 31 7.35 1.40 -13.97
N LYS A 32 7.79 2.65 -13.98
CA LYS A 32 8.97 3.07 -14.74
C LYS A 32 9.80 4.08 -13.96
N GLY A 33 10.98 4.36 -14.44
CA GLY A 33 11.83 5.36 -13.83
C GLY A 33 13.31 5.16 -14.15
N LYS A 34 14.14 5.75 -13.30
CA LYS A 34 15.58 5.65 -13.37
C LYS A 34 16.16 5.71 -11.96
N LEU A 35 16.90 4.69 -11.57
CA LEU A 35 17.54 4.62 -10.27
C LEU A 35 19.06 4.67 -10.39
N ARG A 36 19.68 5.41 -9.51
CA ARG A 36 21.11 5.28 -9.23
C ARG A 36 21.29 4.08 -8.31
N ILE A 37 21.84 3.01 -8.86
CA ILE A 37 22.17 1.77 -8.16
C ILE A 37 23.61 1.39 -8.46
N LEU A 38 24.24 0.67 -7.55
CA LEU A 38 25.66 0.27 -7.69
C LEU A 38 25.85 -0.97 -8.57
N LYS A 39 24.85 -1.86 -8.58
CA LYS A 39 24.85 -3.09 -9.35
C LYS A 39 23.44 -3.42 -9.85
N PRO A 40 23.31 -4.24 -10.89
CA PRO A 40 22.00 -4.70 -11.35
C PRO A 40 21.20 -5.33 -10.22
N THR A 41 19.90 -5.04 -10.19
CA THR A 41 18.96 -5.62 -9.25
C THR A 41 17.59 -5.80 -9.90
N THR A 42 16.64 -6.42 -9.20
CA THR A 42 15.30 -6.70 -9.72
C THR A 42 14.26 -5.90 -8.96
N LEU A 43 13.30 -5.34 -9.71
CA LEU A 43 12.05 -4.79 -9.17
C LEU A 43 10.95 -5.82 -9.35
N GLN A 44 10.18 -6.08 -8.29
CA GLN A 44 9.03 -6.96 -8.32
C GLN A 44 7.84 -6.33 -7.62
N VAL A 45 6.64 -6.62 -8.12
CA VAL A 45 5.37 -6.28 -7.47
C VAL A 45 4.60 -7.57 -7.26
N ASN A 46 4.30 -7.89 -6.01
CA ASN A 46 3.52 -9.06 -5.64
C ASN A 46 2.21 -8.62 -4.98
N ASP A 47 1.15 -9.39 -5.17
CA ASP A 47 -0.09 -9.18 -4.44
C ASP A 47 0.02 -9.68 -2.98
N LEU A 48 -1.05 -9.53 -2.20
CA LEU A 48 -1.08 -9.94 -0.79
C LEU A 48 -1.01 -11.47 -0.59
N ASN A 49 -1.25 -12.25 -1.64
CA ASN A 49 -1.05 -13.71 -1.63
C ASN A 49 0.38 -14.11 -2.02
N GLY A 50 1.26 -13.13 -2.33
CA GLY A 50 2.61 -13.40 -2.79
C GLY A 50 2.71 -13.72 -4.28
N THR A 51 1.62 -13.60 -5.05
CA THR A 51 1.63 -13.82 -6.50
C THR A 51 2.36 -12.68 -7.20
N LEU A 52 3.33 -13.00 -8.04
CA LEU A 52 4.07 -12.04 -8.85
C LEU A 52 3.15 -11.41 -9.91
N ILE A 53 3.05 -10.08 -9.89
CA ILE A 53 2.21 -9.30 -10.80
C ILE A 53 3.04 -8.63 -11.89
N LEU A 54 4.10 -7.92 -11.48
CA LEU A 54 5.02 -7.24 -12.38
C LEU A 54 6.47 -7.49 -11.96
N SER A 55 7.38 -7.48 -12.93
CA SER A 55 8.82 -7.60 -12.68
C SER A 55 9.61 -6.91 -13.77
N CYS A 56 10.75 -6.33 -13.42
CA CYS A 56 11.75 -5.91 -14.38
C CYS A 56 13.14 -5.86 -13.77
N GLU A 57 14.15 -5.97 -14.63
CA GLU A 57 15.56 -5.79 -14.26
C GLU A 57 15.90 -4.31 -14.22
N LEU A 58 16.63 -3.89 -13.18
CA LEU A 58 17.17 -2.56 -13.02
C LEU A 58 18.67 -2.56 -13.29
N GLN A 59 19.10 -1.68 -14.18
CA GLN A 59 20.51 -1.49 -14.50
C GLN A 59 21.01 -0.13 -13.98
N PRO A 60 22.28 -0.02 -13.55
CA PRO A 60 22.84 1.24 -13.06
C PRO A 60 22.67 2.37 -14.08
N ASN A 61 22.06 3.47 -13.65
CA ASN A 61 21.84 4.69 -14.43
C ASN A 61 21.08 4.51 -15.76
N LYS A 62 20.30 3.44 -15.91
CA LYS A 62 19.44 3.21 -17.07
C LYS A 62 17.97 3.37 -16.70
N GLU A 63 17.21 3.90 -17.64
CA GLU A 63 15.74 3.90 -17.54
C GLU A 63 15.22 2.47 -17.57
N PHE A 64 14.17 2.24 -16.83
CA PHE A 64 13.45 0.98 -16.79
C PHE A 64 11.94 1.20 -16.93
N ALA A 65 11.25 0.19 -17.41
CA ALA A 65 9.80 0.13 -17.40
C ALA A 65 9.35 -1.33 -17.29
N THR A 66 8.37 -1.58 -16.44
CA THR A 66 7.67 -2.87 -16.44
C THR A 66 6.73 -2.96 -17.64
N GLU A 67 6.22 -4.14 -17.93
CA GLU A 67 5.01 -4.25 -18.73
C GLU A 67 3.85 -3.46 -18.07
N GLN A 68 2.83 -3.16 -18.84
CA GLN A 68 1.59 -2.59 -18.35
C GLN A 68 0.58 -3.70 -18.11
N LYS A 69 -0.03 -3.71 -16.93
CA LYS A 69 -0.97 -4.76 -16.53
C LYS A 69 -2.17 -4.20 -15.79
N LEU A 70 -3.36 -4.63 -16.20
CA LEU A 70 -4.58 -4.32 -15.47
C LEU A 70 -4.56 -5.06 -14.14
N ILE A 71 -4.75 -4.35 -13.04
CA ILE A 71 -4.78 -4.88 -11.69
C ILE A 71 -6.11 -4.54 -10.99
N GLN A 72 -6.43 -5.29 -9.95
CA GLN A 72 -7.39 -4.86 -8.94
C GLN A 72 -6.71 -3.81 -8.06
N PRO A 73 -7.24 -2.57 -7.94
CA PRO A 73 -6.67 -1.60 -7.00
C PRO A 73 -6.64 -2.16 -5.57
N ASP A 74 -5.45 -2.21 -4.98
CA ASP A 74 -5.23 -2.83 -3.67
C ASP A 74 -3.83 -2.52 -3.15
N ILE A 75 -3.49 -3.07 -1.98
CA ILE A 75 -2.14 -3.12 -1.45
C ILE A 75 -1.33 -4.20 -2.15
N TYR A 76 -0.15 -3.82 -2.60
CA TYR A 76 0.85 -4.69 -3.20
C TYR A 76 2.17 -4.56 -2.47
N THR A 77 2.99 -5.59 -2.53
CA THR A 77 4.37 -5.52 -2.03
C THR A 77 5.29 -5.16 -3.20
N LEU A 78 5.88 -3.98 -3.13
CA LEU A 78 6.97 -3.57 -4.01
C LEU A 78 8.29 -4.02 -3.40
N ARG A 79 9.04 -4.79 -4.16
CA ARG A 79 10.39 -5.22 -3.78
C ARG A 79 11.42 -4.66 -4.76
N ILE A 80 12.45 -4.02 -4.23
CA ILE A 80 13.65 -3.64 -4.98
C ILE A 80 14.83 -4.29 -4.28
N GLY A 81 15.45 -5.30 -4.93
CA GLY A 81 16.48 -6.11 -4.30
C GLY A 81 15.97 -6.79 -3.03
N LYS A 82 16.54 -6.40 -1.88
CA LYS A 82 16.18 -6.94 -0.56
C LYS A 82 15.20 -6.06 0.22
N THR A 83 14.83 -4.91 -0.31
CA THR A 83 13.94 -3.94 0.36
C THR A 83 12.52 -4.14 -0.12
N GLU A 84 11.58 -4.21 0.83
CA GLU A 84 10.15 -4.38 0.57
C GLU A 84 9.36 -3.25 1.20
N GLU A 85 8.35 -2.77 0.46
CA GLU A 85 7.35 -1.82 0.93
C GLU A 85 5.96 -2.24 0.48
N LYS A 86 4.97 -2.02 1.33
CA LYS A 86 3.56 -2.17 0.96
C LYS A 86 3.03 -0.83 0.46
N ILE A 87 2.52 -0.83 -0.77
CA ILE A 87 2.03 0.37 -1.45
C ILE A 87 0.66 0.07 -2.06
N TYR A 88 -0.25 1.04 -1.96
CA TYR A 88 -1.51 0.98 -2.68
C TYR A 88 -1.28 1.39 -4.13
N PHE A 89 -1.59 0.49 -5.06
CA PHE A 89 -1.52 0.74 -6.49
C PHE A 89 -2.89 0.71 -7.14
N GLU A 90 -3.03 1.56 -8.14
CA GLU A 90 -4.18 1.65 -9.06
C GLU A 90 -3.71 1.47 -10.50
N ASN A 91 -4.65 1.51 -11.45
CA ASN A 91 -4.37 1.29 -12.88
C ASN A 91 -3.90 2.58 -13.57
N HIS A 92 -2.71 3.01 -13.27
CA HIS A 92 -2.03 4.11 -13.92
C HIS A 92 -0.51 3.99 -13.80
N GLU A 93 0.21 4.92 -14.40
CA GLU A 93 1.66 4.95 -14.38
C GLU A 93 2.19 5.40 -13.01
N VAL A 94 3.19 4.70 -12.53
CA VAL A 94 4.00 5.06 -11.36
C VAL A 94 5.44 5.30 -11.82
N ASN A 95 6.02 6.42 -11.42
CA ASN A 95 7.40 6.76 -11.71
C ASN A 95 8.23 6.74 -10.44
N ILE A 96 9.38 6.05 -10.48
CA ILE A 96 10.32 5.92 -9.36
C ILE A 96 11.67 6.47 -9.79
N ILE A 97 12.17 7.44 -9.04
CA ILE A 97 13.50 8.00 -9.21
C ILE A 97 14.26 8.03 -7.88
N GLY A 98 15.56 8.10 -7.95
CA GLY A 98 16.38 8.29 -6.76
C GLY A 98 17.58 7.36 -6.71
N TYR A 99 18.04 7.11 -5.49
CA TYR A 99 19.21 6.29 -5.17
C TYR A 99 18.81 5.10 -4.34
N TYR A 100 19.28 3.91 -4.70
CA TYR A 100 19.10 2.68 -3.93
C TYR A 100 20.44 1.99 -3.71
N ASP A 101 20.74 1.70 -2.44
CA ASP A 101 21.91 0.95 -2.00
C ASP A 101 21.46 -0.32 -1.26
N GLU A 102 21.64 -1.48 -1.88
CA GLU A 102 21.26 -2.77 -1.30
C GLU A 102 22.11 -3.13 -0.06
N THR A 103 23.34 -2.66 -0.01
CA THR A 103 24.26 -2.92 1.12
C THR A 103 23.97 -2.02 2.31
N ASN A 104 23.41 -0.84 2.07
CA ASN A 104 23.01 0.10 3.10
C ASN A 104 21.64 0.73 2.75
N PRO A 105 20.54 -0.03 2.89
CA PRO A 105 19.20 0.43 2.51
C PRO A 105 18.76 1.72 3.22
N GLU A 106 19.30 2.01 4.41
CA GLU A 106 18.99 3.22 5.18
C GLU A 106 19.48 4.51 4.51
N GLN A 107 20.48 4.41 3.63
CA GLN A 107 20.98 5.53 2.83
C GLN A 107 20.24 5.66 1.48
N SER A 108 19.33 4.74 1.18
CA SER A 108 18.52 4.81 -0.03
C SER A 108 17.50 5.95 0.08
N SER A 109 17.29 6.65 -1.03
CA SER A 109 16.31 7.73 -1.14
C SER A 109 15.55 7.57 -2.45
N LEU A 110 14.29 7.12 -2.34
CA LEU A 110 13.40 6.92 -3.47
C LEU A 110 12.28 7.94 -3.46
N SER A 111 11.96 8.48 -4.63
CA SER A 111 10.85 9.39 -4.85
C SER A 111 9.85 8.76 -5.81
N PHE A 112 8.58 8.81 -5.45
CA PHE A 112 7.48 8.20 -6.21
C PHE A 112 6.55 9.28 -6.75
N LYS A 113 6.08 9.10 -7.98
CA LYS A 113 4.94 9.81 -8.57
C LYS A 113 3.89 8.81 -8.99
N GLY A 114 2.60 9.17 -8.87
CA GLY A 114 1.50 8.29 -9.24
C GLY A 114 0.99 7.40 -8.12
N ILE A 115 1.29 7.71 -6.85
CA ILE A 115 0.81 7.00 -5.67
C ILE A 115 -0.01 7.90 -4.73
N ASP A 116 -0.71 8.88 -5.28
CA ASP A 116 -1.42 9.90 -4.48
C ASP A 116 -2.48 9.29 -3.55
N SER A 117 -3.20 8.28 -4.02
CA SER A 117 -4.16 7.56 -3.18
C SER A 117 -3.49 6.87 -1.97
N PHE A 118 -2.31 6.30 -2.17
CA PHE A 118 -1.54 5.71 -1.06
C PHE A 118 -1.09 6.77 -0.05
N LEU A 119 -0.68 7.94 -0.53
CA LEU A 119 -0.32 9.06 0.36
C LEU A 119 -1.52 9.52 1.17
N THR A 120 -2.69 9.60 0.57
CA THR A 120 -3.95 9.90 1.27
C THR A 120 -4.24 8.85 2.34
N LEU A 121 -4.08 7.56 2.06
CA LEU A 121 -4.27 6.51 3.05
C LEU A 121 -3.33 6.64 4.24
N GLN A 122 -2.09 7.03 4.01
CA GLN A 122 -1.11 7.23 5.08
C GLN A 122 -1.51 8.32 6.07
N GLU A 123 -2.24 9.35 5.62
CA GLU A 123 -2.75 10.42 6.50
C GLU A 123 -3.81 9.91 7.48
N TYR A 124 -4.52 8.84 7.14
CA TYR A 124 -5.59 8.26 7.99
C TYR A 124 -5.10 7.10 8.87
N LEU A 125 -3.84 6.70 8.75
CA LEU A 125 -3.29 5.68 9.62
C LEU A 125 -3.21 6.18 11.07
N PRO A 126 -3.52 5.34 12.07
CA PRO A 126 -3.42 5.74 13.46
C PRO A 126 -2.00 6.11 13.85
N ALA A 127 -1.85 7.14 14.67
CA ALA A 127 -0.56 7.52 15.23
C ALA A 127 -0.04 6.46 16.23
N ASP A 128 -0.95 5.85 16.96
CA ASP A 128 -0.66 4.69 17.81
C ASP A 128 -0.33 3.49 16.94
N LYS A 129 0.78 2.84 17.22
CA LYS A 129 1.27 1.66 16.46
C LYS A 129 0.94 0.34 17.12
N ASP A 130 0.41 0.37 18.34
CA ASP A 130 -0.03 -0.83 19.02
C ASP A 130 -1.39 -1.28 18.44
N PRO A 131 -1.47 -2.45 17.79
CA PRO A 131 -2.71 -2.90 17.18
C PRO A 131 -3.85 -3.13 18.20
N ASP A 132 -3.53 -3.35 19.47
CA ASP A 132 -4.51 -3.63 20.52
C ASP A 132 -5.15 -2.35 21.11
N THR A 133 -4.48 -1.22 20.95
CA THR A 133 -4.96 0.07 21.48
C THR A 133 -5.31 1.08 20.40
N ALA A 134 -4.77 0.90 19.20
CA ALA A 134 -5.03 1.79 18.07
C ALA A 134 -6.46 1.64 17.55
N THR A 135 -7.03 2.75 17.12
CA THR A 135 -8.34 2.82 16.44
C THR A 135 -8.20 3.60 15.13
N VAL A 136 -9.06 3.31 14.15
CA VAL A 136 -9.15 4.07 12.91
C VAL A 136 -10.34 5.01 12.98
N SER A 137 -10.09 6.30 12.76
CA SER A 137 -11.12 7.33 12.70
C SER A 137 -11.00 8.10 11.40
N LEU A 138 -12.08 8.10 10.61
CA LEU A 138 -12.16 8.88 9.38
C LEU A 138 -12.97 10.16 9.62
N PRO A 139 -12.50 11.32 9.11
CA PRO A 139 -13.32 12.52 9.12
C PRO A 139 -14.55 12.33 8.22
N ALA A 140 -15.65 13.03 8.54
CA ALA A 140 -16.92 12.91 7.80
C ALA A 140 -16.81 13.28 6.32
N ASN A 141 -15.81 14.08 5.95
CA ASN A 141 -15.53 14.50 4.57
C ASN A 141 -14.49 13.64 3.85
N ALA A 142 -14.03 12.55 4.46
CA ALA A 142 -13.10 11.63 3.81
C ALA A 142 -13.73 11.03 2.54
N GLN A 143 -13.03 11.17 1.43
CA GLN A 143 -13.45 10.63 0.13
C GLN A 143 -12.52 9.49 -0.24
N LEU A 144 -12.92 8.28 0.11
CA LEU A 144 -12.19 7.06 -0.17
C LEU A 144 -13.02 6.15 -1.09
N SER A 145 -12.40 5.61 -2.13
CA SER A 145 -13.02 4.53 -2.89
C SER A 145 -13.16 3.26 -2.04
N PRO A 146 -14.03 2.32 -2.40
CA PRO A 146 -14.18 1.06 -1.66
C PRO A 146 -12.86 0.30 -1.50
N ASN A 147 -12.04 0.25 -2.55
CA ASN A 147 -10.73 -0.41 -2.49
C ASN A 147 -9.75 0.33 -1.54
N MET A 148 -9.82 1.66 -1.48
CA MET A 148 -9.02 2.44 -0.53
C MET A 148 -9.45 2.18 0.92
N VAL A 149 -10.75 2.04 1.19
CA VAL A 149 -11.26 1.74 2.54
C VAL A 149 -10.71 0.40 3.05
N SER A 150 -10.79 -0.65 2.25
CA SER A 150 -10.24 -1.95 2.63
C SER A 150 -8.72 -1.94 2.74
N ALA A 151 -8.03 -1.21 1.86
CA ALA A 151 -6.59 -1.02 1.93
C ALA A 151 -6.18 -0.29 3.22
N LEU A 152 -6.92 0.73 3.63
CA LEU A 152 -6.70 1.43 4.89
C LEU A 152 -6.81 0.48 6.08
N ALA A 153 -7.86 -0.33 6.13
CA ALA A 153 -8.04 -1.32 7.19
C ALA A 153 -6.87 -2.30 7.28
N TYR A 154 -6.40 -2.77 6.13
CA TYR A 154 -5.26 -3.68 6.05
C TYR A 154 -3.96 -3.03 6.53
N LEU A 155 -3.68 -1.80 6.10
CA LEU A 155 -2.48 -1.06 6.51
C LEU A 155 -2.50 -0.69 7.99
N ALA A 156 -3.65 -0.28 8.52
CA ALA A 156 -3.82 0.07 9.92
C ALA A 156 -3.66 -1.15 10.83
N ASN A 157 -4.18 -2.29 10.39
CA ASN A 157 -4.06 -3.60 11.07
C ASN A 157 -4.39 -3.54 12.57
N VAL A 158 -5.47 -2.83 12.92
CA VAL A 158 -5.90 -2.68 14.32
C VAL A 158 -6.77 -3.86 14.76
N ASN A 159 -6.73 -4.19 16.06
CA ASN A 159 -7.53 -5.24 16.67
C ASN A 159 -8.90 -4.74 17.17
N ASP A 160 -9.21 -3.46 16.99
CA ASP A 160 -10.49 -2.91 17.35
C ASP A 160 -11.62 -3.37 16.41
N TYR A 161 -12.60 -4.11 16.96
CA TYR A 161 -13.75 -4.58 16.19
C TYR A 161 -14.52 -3.44 15.54
N TYR A 162 -14.79 -2.39 16.30
CA TYR A 162 -15.65 -1.29 15.83
C TYR A 162 -15.00 -0.48 14.70
N SER A 163 -13.70 -0.26 14.76
CA SER A 163 -12.95 0.35 13.65
C SER A 163 -13.08 -0.46 12.37
N ASN A 164 -12.82 -1.77 12.45
CA ASN A 164 -12.88 -2.65 11.28
C ASN A 164 -14.32 -2.79 10.75
N LYS A 165 -15.31 -2.95 11.63
CA LYS A 165 -16.72 -3.08 11.25
C LYS A 165 -17.23 -1.83 10.55
N LYS A 166 -16.88 -0.64 11.07
CA LYS A 166 -17.25 0.63 10.46
C LYS A 166 -16.68 0.79 9.06
N LEU A 167 -15.42 0.42 8.85
CA LEU A 167 -14.79 0.43 7.53
C LEU A 167 -15.46 -0.58 6.59
N LEU A 168 -15.75 -1.80 7.06
CA LEU A 168 -16.43 -2.82 6.27
C LEU A 168 -17.83 -2.38 5.84
N ASP A 169 -18.57 -1.70 6.70
CA ASP A 169 -19.92 -1.20 6.41
C ASP A 169 -19.93 -0.08 5.35
N MET A 170 -18.79 0.55 5.08
CA MET A 170 -18.61 1.51 3.99
C MET A 170 -18.49 0.86 2.60
N ILE A 171 -18.35 -0.47 2.55
CA ILE A 171 -18.11 -1.22 1.31
C ILE A 171 -19.29 -2.16 1.08
N SER A 172 -19.99 -2.00 -0.03
CA SER A 172 -21.08 -2.91 -0.42
C SER A 172 -20.52 -4.30 -0.79
N ASP A 173 -21.36 -5.33 -0.71
CA ASP A 173 -20.94 -6.73 -0.91
C ASP A 173 -20.31 -6.95 -2.28
N ASP A 174 -20.82 -6.30 -3.33
CA ASP A 174 -20.32 -6.37 -4.70
C ASP A 174 -18.99 -5.61 -4.93
N GLU A 175 -18.57 -4.77 -3.98
CA GLU A 175 -17.32 -4.01 -4.00
C GLU A 175 -16.21 -4.65 -3.15
N ARG A 176 -16.43 -5.84 -2.59
CA ARG A 176 -15.49 -6.57 -1.72
C ARG A 176 -14.63 -7.56 -2.50
N ASN A 177 -14.07 -7.15 -3.64
CA ASN A 177 -13.35 -8.03 -4.56
C ASN A 177 -11.84 -8.05 -4.37
N SER A 178 -11.26 -7.03 -3.72
CA SER A 178 -9.83 -6.97 -3.45
C SER A 178 -9.40 -7.97 -2.37
N LEU A 179 -8.13 -8.35 -2.36
CA LEU A 179 -7.59 -9.22 -1.32
C LEU A 179 -7.65 -8.56 0.06
N SER A 180 -7.41 -7.26 0.15
CA SER A 180 -7.56 -6.53 1.40
C SER A 180 -9.02 -6.47 1.89
N ALA A 181 -10.00 -6.39 0.98
CA ALA A 181 -11.41 -6.46 1.34
C ALA A 181 -11.79 -7.84 1.90
N ARG A 182 -11.31 -8.91 1.29
CA ARG A 182 -11.51 -10.28 1.81
C ARG A 182 -10.86 -10.47 3.17
N TRP A 183 -9.67 -9.93 3.35
CA TRP A 183 -9.00 -9.91 4.65
C TRP A 183 -9.86 -9.16 5.69
N LEU A 184 -10.44 -8.00 5.34
CA LEU A 184 -11.26 -7.22 6.25
C LEU A 184 -12.53 -7.97 6.66
N VAL A 185 -13.20 -8.65 5.73
CA VAL A 185 -14.37 -9.50 6.03
C VAL A 185 -14.02 -10.56 7.06
N GLU A 186 -12.93 -11.30 6.84
CA GLU A 186 -12.47 -12.33 7.79
C GLU A 186 -12.03 -11.73 9.12
N ARG A 187 -11.38 -10.57 9.09
CA ARG A 187 -10.93 -9.87 10.30
C ARG A 187 -12.12 -9.47 11.19
N VAL A 188 -13.15 -8.86 10.62
CA VAL A 188 -14.38 -8.51 11.35
C VAL A 188 -15.04 -9.74 11.95
N LYS A 189 -15.10 -10.84 11.21
CA LYS A 189 -15.64 -12.10 11.68
C LYS A 189 -14.87 -12.66 12.88
N ILE A 190 -13.56 -12.67 12.83
CA ILE A 190 -12.70 -13.14 13.94
C ILE A 190 -12.88 -12.25 15.17
N LEU A 191 -12.84 -10.94 15.00
CA LEU A 191 -12.97 -10.00 16.11
C LEU A 191 -14.37 -10.03 16.74
N SER A 192 -15.43 -10.29 15.97
CA SER A 192 -16.79 -10.44 16.50
C SER A 192 -16.91 -11.61 17.48
N HIS A 193 -16.24 -12.72 17.21
CA HIS A 193 -16.23 -13.88 18.13
C HIS A 193 -15.52 -13.59 19.45
N GLN A 194 -14.50 -12.74 19.43
CA GLN A 194 -13.78 -12.33 20.65
C GLN A 194 -14.66 -11.47 21.56
N ILE A 195 -15.49 -10.57 21.00
CA ILE A 195 -16.42 -9.74 21.77
C ILE A 195 -17.52 -10.58 22.41
N ILE A 196 -18.11 -11.51 21.65
CA ILE A 196 -19.17 -12.41 22.18
C ILE A 196 -18.63 -13.27 23.32
N GLY A 197 -17.39 -13.74 23.23
CA GLY A 197 -16.75 -14.50 24.30
C GLY A 197 -16.45 -13.70 25.58
N ALA A 198 -16.30 -12.37 25.46
CA ALA A 198 -16.07 -11.48 26.60
C ALA A 198 -17.37 -11.05 27.31
N GLU A 199 -18.53 -11.13 26.64
CA GLU A 199 -19.84 -10.78 27.17
C GLU A 199 -20.59 -11.95 27.85
N CYS A 200 -20.00 -13.14 27.89
CA CYS A 200 -20.56 -14.28 28.60
C CYS A 200 -20.27 -14.12 30.09
N PRO A 201 -21.25 -13.69 30.96
CA PRO A 201 -21.03 -13.72 32.39
C PRO A 201 -20.89 -15.16 32.84
N ASP A 202 -19.93 -15.44 33.69
CA ASP A 202 -19.83 -16.69 34.42
C ASP A 202 -21.12 -16.98 35.15
N PHE A 203 -21.76 -18.10 34.79
CA PHE A 203 -22.90 -18.62 35.55
C PHE A 203 -22.40 -19.47 36.72
#